data_6f9d7240a7931f6f1e8b6ebd9d191cce
#
_entry.id   6f9d7240a7931f6f1e8b6ebd9d191cce
#
_cell.length_a   1.000
_cell.length_b   1.000
_cell.length_c   1.000
_cell.angle_alpha   90.00
_cell.angle_beta   90.00
_cell.angle_gamma   90.00
#
_symmetry.space_group_name_H-M   'P 1'
#
loop_
_entity.id
_entity.type
_entity.pdbx_description
1 polymer ?
#
loop_
_entity_poly.entity_id
_entity_poly.type
_entity_poly.pdbx_seq_one_letter_code
_entity_poly.pdbx_strand_id
1 'polypeptide(L)'
;MKIIHQPADLAIGRGKACLAIGMFDGVHLGHQQVFRQTIEDSHRNEGRSVAVTFDRHPASVIAPDRTPAMLQNRNQRLRAIESLGIDDVLLIEFNTAFSRKPGAEFIRELADGFGMIHSICVGANFTFGHRRDGNVGLLRTLGQALGFHVHGLQAVSLDGQAVSSTRIRAAVRTGDLDAAGQMLGRTFAIEGIVVEGDRHGRELGFPTANLDTNGLALPPNGVYAAHARLGQVTHRAVLNIGLRPTLANPDPSLQVEAHLLDFDADLYGQAMEIELVERLRDEQRFGSTDELATQISRDIERARTLF
;
A
#
# COMPACT_ATOMS: atom_id res chain seq x y z
N MET A 1 -9.41 4.28 14.48
CA MET A 1 -7.97 4.70 14.50
C MET A 1 -7.88 6.20 14.30
N LYS A 2 -7.13 6.95 15.13
CA LYS A 2 -6.89 8.39 14.95
C LYS A 2 -5.59 8.60 14.16
N ILE A 3 -5.59 9.52 13.21
CA ILE A 3 -4.37 9.96 12.50
C ILE A 3 -3.89 11.26 13.15
N ILE A 4 -2.64 11.29 13.58
CA ILE A 4 -1.97 12.43 14.17
C ILE A 4 -0.74 12.81 13.34
N HIS A 5 -0.33 14.06 13.40
CA HIS A 5 0.82 14.57 12.65
C HIS A 5 1.99 14.96 13.56
N GLN A 6 1.72 15.11 14.84
CA GLN A 6 2.73 15.34 15.88
C GLN A 6 2.44 14.42 17.07
N PRO A 7 3.48 13.92 17.76
CA PRO A 7 3.28 13.05 18.93
C PRO A 7 2.42 13.73 20.01
N ALA A 8 2.58 15.05 20.20
CA ALA A 8 1.81 15.84 21.17
C ALA A 8 0.30 15.91 20.88
N ASP A 9 -0.16 15.59 19.64
CA ASP A 9 -1.58 15.53 19.29
C ASP A 9 -2.29 14.33 19.95
N LEU A 10 -1.52 13.39 20.48
CA LEU A 10 -2.01 12.23 21.20
C LEU A 10 -1.94 12.49 22.71
N ALA A 11 -3.08 12.91 23.28
CA ALA A 11 -3.20 13.05 24.73
C ALA A 11 -3.23 11.66 25.39
N ILE A 12 -2.07 11.06 25.62
CA ILE A 12 -1.97 9.74 26.30
C ILE A 12 -2.32 9.85 27.79
N GLY A 13 -2.35 11.05 28.34
CA GLY A 13 -2.57 11.29 29.78
C GLY A 13 -1.42 10.68 30.58
N ARG A 14 -1.74 9.74 31.51
CA ARG A 14 -0.73 8.96 32.27
C ARG A 14 -0.39 7.62 31.57
N GLY A 15 -0.96 7.36 30.38
CA GLY A 15 -0.74 6.13 29.62
C GLY A 15 0.63 6.06 28.96
N LYS A 16 0.96 4.89 28.43
CA LYS A 16 2.22 4.60 27.75
C LYS A 16 1.98 4.44 26.26
N ALA A 17 2.91 4.90 25.41
CA ALA A 17 2.90 4.62 23.98
C ALA A 17 3.72 3.35 23.68
N CYS A 18 3.16 2.43 22.88
CA CYS A 18 3.87 1.34 22.26
C CYS A 18 3.95 1.62 20.75
N LEU A 19 5.14 1.70 20.21
CA LEU A 19 5.36 2.20 18.85
C LEU A 19 5.74 1.08 17.88
N ALA A 20 5.11 1.04 16.72
CA ALA A 20 5.60 0.32 15.55
C ALA A 20 6.18 1.35 14.56
N ILE A 21 7.45 1.25 14.17
CA ILE A 21 8.07 2.24 13.27
C ILE A 21 8.43 1.60 11.94
N GLY A 22 7.96 2.18 10.82
CA GLY A 22 8.25 1.68 9.49
C GLY A 22 7.51 2.38 8.35
N MET A 23 7.90 2.09 7.11
CA MET A 23 7.17 2.55 5.92
C MET A 23 5.86 1.79 5.74
N PHE A 24 5.84 0.52 6.13
CA PHE A 24 4.69 -0.39 6.09
C PHE A 24 4.03 -0.54 4.73
N ASP A 25 4.79 -0.40 3.64
CA ASP A 25 4.27 -0.60 2.30
C ASP A 25 3.81 -2.04 2.07
N GLY A 26 2.53 -2.20 1.71
CA GLY A 26 1.86 -3.47 1.55
C GLY A 26 1.32 -4.08 2.84
N VAL A 27 1.67 -3.60 4.05
CA VAL A 27 1.23 -4.17 5.35
C VAL A 27 1.29 -5.71 5.33
N HIS A 28 2.41 -6.26 4.84
CA HIS A 28 2.64 -7.69 4.66
C HIS A 28 2.84 -8.42 6.00
N LEU A 29 2.90 -9.75 5.99
CA LEU A 29 2.97 -10.60 7.19
C LEU A 29 4.07 -10.17 8.19
N GLY A 30 5.24 -9.72 7.69
CA GLY A 30 6.30 -9.19 8.56
C GLY A 30 5.89 -7.88 9.27
N HIS A 31 5.17 -6.99 8.58
CA HIS A 31 4.62 -5.77 9.19
C HIS A 31 3.51 -6.12 10.20
N GLN A 32 2.64 -7.07 9.86
CA GLN A 32 1.58 -7.54 10.76
C GLN A 32 2.14 -8.13 12.05
N GLN A 33 3.28 -8.80 11.99
CA GLN A 33 3.97 -9.31 13.19
C GLN A 33 4.43 -8.15 14.09
N VAL A 34 4.99 -7.09 13.50
CA VAL A 34 5.40 -5.88 14.24
C VAL A 34 4.19 -5.24 14.92
N PHE A 35 3.08 -5.08 14.21
CA PHE A 35 1.85 -4.52 14.77
C PHE A 35 1.26 -5.39 15.89
N ARG A 36 1.21 -6.71 15.71
CA ARG A 36 0.74 -7.62 16.76
C ARG A 36 1.53 -7.47 18.06
N GLN A 37 2.86 -7.43 17.99
CA GLN A 37 3.69 -7.20 19.16
C GLN A 37 3.40 -5.84 19.82
N THR A 38 3.23 -4.78 18.98
CA THR A 38 2.92 -3.44 19.48
C THR A 38 1.58 -3.39 20.21
N ILE A 39 0.55 -4.04 19.66
CA ILE A 39 -0.79 -4.14 20.28
C ILE A 39 -0.74 -4.96 21.57
N GLU A 40 -0.03 -6.09 21.57
CA GLU A 40 0.15 -6.91 22.79
C GLU A 40 0.83 -6.11 23.91
N ASP A 41 1.89 -5.37 23.58
CA ASP A 41 2.58 -4.52 24.56
C ASP A 41 1.66 -3.41 25.08
N SER A 42 0.87 -2.79 24.23
CA SER A 42 -0.08 -1.75 24.66
C SER A 42 -1.14 -2.29 25.61
N HIS A 43 -1.72 -3.45 25.32
CA HIS A 43 -2.72 -4.08 26.19
C HIS A 43 -2.14 -4.48 27.55
N ARG A 44 -0.92 -5.08 27.57
CA ARG A 44 -0.28 -5.52 28.84
C ARG A 44 0.12 -4.35 29.73
N ASN A 45 0.30 -3.16 29.17
CA ASN A 45 0.81 -2.01 29.90
C ASN A 45 -0.19 -0.85 30.02
N GLU A 46 -1.47 -1.12 29.73
CA GLU A 46 -2.56 -0.13 29.78
C GLU A 46 -2.20 1.12 28.96
N GLY A 47 -1.56 0.89 27.80
CA GLY A 47 -1.06 1.91 26.90
C GLY A 47 -1.86 2.01 25.59
N ARG A 48 -1.29 2.71 24.61
CA ARG A 48 -1.84 2.82 23.27
C ARG A 48 -0.85 2.33 22.23
N SER A 49 -1.34 1.59 21.26
CA SER A 49 -0.57 1.15 20.10
C SER A 49 -0.53 2.24 19.04
N VAL A 50 0.68 2.64 18.61
CA VAL A 50 0.87 3.72 17.63
C VAL A 50 1.74 3.22 16.47
N ALA A 51 1.23 3.27 15.26
CA ALA A 51 2.04 3.08 14.06
C ALA A 51 2.67 4.42 13.64
N VAL A 52 4.00 4.49 13.64
CA VAL A 52 4.78 5.65 13.16
C VAL A 52 5.18 5.36 11.71
N THR A 53 4.60 6.09 10.78
CA THR A 53 4.83 5.90 9.35
C THR A 53 4.89 7.23 8.58
N PHE A 54 5.11 7.19 7.28
CA PHE A 54 5.36 8.37 6.46
C PHE A 54 4.28 8.56 5.40
N ASP A 55 4.02 9.81 5.02
CA ASP A 55 3.05 10.17 3.98
C ASP A 55 3.44 9.59 2.59
N ARG A 56 4.73 9.50 2.32
CA ARG A 56 5.33 9.00 1.06
C ARG A 56 6.55 8.13 1.31
N HIS A 57 6.98 7.41 0.26
CA HIS A 57 8.20 6.60 0.37
C HIS A 57 9.44 7.49 0.51
N PRO A 58 10.34 7.24 1.48
CA PRO A 58 11.54 8.05 1.68
C PRO A 58 12.40 8.25 0.42
N ALA A 59 12.48 7.24 -0.45
CA ALA A 59 13.21 7.33 -1.72
C ALA A 59 12.68 8.43 -2.64
N SER A 60 11.37 8.77 -2.60
CA SER A 60 10.80 9.82 -3.46
C SER A 60 11.39 11.22 -3.18
N VAL A 61 12.01 11.40 -2.00
CA VAL A 61 12.69 12.64 -1.61
C VAL A 61 14.20 12.51 -1.74
N ILE A 62 14.76 11.34 -1.37
CA ILE A 62 16.23 11.14 -1.30
C ILE A 62 16.81 10.76 -2.67
N ALA A 63 16.10 9.98 -3.47
CA ALA A 63 16.52 9.47 -4.77
C ALA A 63 15.29 9.23 -5.65
N PRO A 64 14.64 10.29 -6.20
CA PRO A 64 13.37 10.20 -6.94
C PRO A 64 13.40 9.17 -8.06
N ASP A 65 14.49 9.11 -8.83
CA ASP A 65 14.66 8.17 -9.97
C ASP A 65 14.75 6.70 -9.53
N ARG A 66 14.92 6.43 -8.24
CA ARG A 66 15.00 5.09 -7.65
C ARG A 66 13.83 4.78 -6.73
N THR A 67 12.77 5.60 -6.80
CA THR A 67 11.58 5.37 -5.98
C THR A 67 10.90 4.07 -6.42
N PRO A 68 10.74 3.08 -5.53
CA PRO A 68 10.02 1.87 -5.90
C PRO A 68 8.53 2.19 -6.05
N ALA A 69 7.88 1.54 -7.00
CA ALA A 69 6.42 1.56 -7.08
C ALA A 69 5.83 1.00 -5.78
N MET A 70 4.80 1.65 -5.26
CA MET A 70 4.16 1.28 -3.99
C MET A 70 3.22 0.09 -4.18
N LEU A 71 3.12 -0.77 -3.18
CA LEU A 71 2.15 -1.87 -3.15
C LEU A 71 0.75 -1.38 -2.80
N GLN A 72 0.66 -0.27 -2.07
CA GLN A 72 -0.58 0.36 -1.65
C GLN A 72 -0.45 1.88 -1.71
N ASN A 73 -1.53 2.54 -2.08
CA ASN A 73 -1.62 3.97 -1.84
C ASN A 73 -1.73 4.26 -0.32
N ARG A 74 -1.63 5.54 0.05
CA ARG A 74 -1.67 5.95 1.46
C ARG A 74 -2.96 5.51 2.16
N ASN A 75 -4.11 5.67 1.51
CA ASN A 75 -5.40 5.37 2.12
C ASN A 75 -5.58 3.86 2.34
N GLN A 76 -5.24 3.02 1.36
CA GLN A 76 -5.23 1.56 1.51
C GLN A 76 -4.33 1.13 2.67
N ARG A 77 -3.12 1.71 2.76
CA ARG A 77 -2.17 1.38 3.83
C ARG A 77 -2.73 1.74 5.21
N LEU A 78 -3.33 2.92 5.35
CA LEU A 78 -3.93 3.35 6.62
C LEU A 78 -5.11 2.46 7.01
N ARG A 79 -5.99 2.10 6.07
CA ARG A 79 -7.08 1.14 6.34
C ARG A 79 -6.56 -0.24 6.74
N ALA A 80 -5.50 -0.72 6.07
CA ALA A 80 -4.88 -2.00 6.42
C ALA A 80 -4.26 -1.99 7.83
N ILE A 81 -3.66 -0.88 8.27
CA ILE A 81 -3.17 -0.70 9.64
C ILE A 81 -4.34 -0.68 10.63
N GLU A 82 -5.40 0.07 10.32
CA GLU A 82 -6.61 0.16 11.14
C GLU A 82 -7.28 -1.20 11.36
N SER A 83 -7.40 -2.00 10.30
CA SER A 83 -8.02 -3.33 10.35
C SER A 83 -7.27 -4.33 11.24
N LEU A 84 -6.01 -4.06 11.55
CA LEU A 84 -5.20 -4.87 12.48
C LEU A 84 -5.39 -4.48 13.95
N GLY A 85 -6.13 -3.39 14.23
CA GLY A 85 -6.44 -2.95 15.59
C GLY A 85 -5.44 -1.97 16.19
N ILE A 86 -4.60 -1.31 15.41
CA ILE A 86 -3.75 -0.20 15.87
C ILE A 86 -4.65 0.97 16.29
N ASP A 87 -4.40 1.54 17.48
CA ASP A 87 -5.20 2.64 18.03
C ASP A 87 -4.99 3.95 17.28
N ASP A 88 -3.73 4.29 16.98
CA ASP A 88 -3.35 5.58 16.38
C ASP A 88 -2.25 5.43 15.34
N VAL A 89 -2.21 6.38 14.40
CA VAL A 89 -1.13 6.51 13.42
C VAL A 89 -0.51 7.89 13.54
N LEU A 90 0.80 7.94 13.79
CA LEU A 90 1.60 9.13 13.59
C LEU A 90 2.06 9.14 12.11
N LEU A 91 1.43 9.98 11.31
CA LEU A 91 1.75 10.15 9.90
C LEU A 91 2.70 11.34 9.72
N ILE A 92 3.98 11.03 9.53
CA ILE A 92 5.05 12.03 9.39
C ILE A 92 5.17 12.45 7.92
N GLU A 93 5.22 13.75 7.68
CA GLU A 93 5.59 14.30 6.37
C GLU A 93 7.08 14.04 6.11
N PHE A 94 7.39 13.21 5.12
CA PHE A 94 8.75 12.93 4.73
C PHE A 94 9.23 13.92 3.67
N ASN A 95 9.95 14.95 4.11
CA ASN A 95 10.51 15.99 3.25
C ASN A 95 12.05 16.05 3.36
N THR A 96 12.68 16.97 2.61
CA THR A 96 14.14 17.13 2.58
C THR A 96 14.71 17.48 3.97
N ALA A 97 14.02 18.29 4.77
CA ALA A 97 14.46 18.63 6.12
C ALA A 97 14.46 17.41 7.03
N PHE A 98 13.34 16.63 7.02
CA PHE A 98 13.24 15.39 7.79
C PHE A 98 14.28 14.34 7.36
N SER A 99 14.58 14.22 6.06
CA SER A 99 15.56 13.27 5.54
C SER A 99 17.00 13.50 6.05
N ARG A 100 17.30 14.68 6.56
CA ARG A 100 18.62 15.05 7.14
C ARG A 100 18.71 14.82 8.64
N LYS A 101 17.60 14.45 9.29
CA LYS A 101 17.52 14.26 10.74
C LYS A 101 18.30 13.01 11.15
N PRO A 102 19.25 13.10 12.09
CA PRO A 102 19.94 11.95 12.67
C PRO A 102 18.97 11.01 13.37
N GLY A 103 19.24 9.69 13.30
CA GLY A 103 18.37 8.68 13.88
C GLY A 103 18.17 8.87 15.39
N ALA A 104 19.24 9.20 16.13
CA ALA A 104 19.14 9.45 17.56
C ALA A 104 18.26 10.67 17.92
N GLU A 105 18.30 11.72 17.11
CA GLU A 105 17.46 12.91 17.29
C GLU A 105 15.98 12.56 17.06
N PHE A 106 15.68 11.85 15.98
CA PHE A 106 14.33 11.40 15.68
C PHE A 106 13.69 10.59 16.84
N ILE A 107 14.44 9.67 17.44
CA ILE A 107 13.93 8.86 18.56
C ILE A 107 13.76 9.71 19.84
N ARG A 108 14.64 10.67 20.11
CA ARG A 108 14.46 11.59 21.24
C ARG A 108 13.22 12.47 21.07
N GLU A 109 13.00 13.02 19.87
CA GLU A 109 11.77 13.79 19.58
C GLU A 109 10.50 12.96 19.79
N LEU A 110 10.50 11.67 19.39
CA LEU A 110 9.38 10.79 19.68
C LEU A 110 9.19 10.60 21.19
N ALA A 111 10.28 10.40 21.93
CA ALA A 111 10.23 10.22 23.38
C ALA A 111 9.75 11.48 24.09
N ASP A 112 10.25 12.65 23.71
CA ASP A 112 9.83 13.94 24.27
C ASP A 112 8.36 14.24 23.95
N GLY A 113 7.94 13.96 22.71
CA GLY A 113 6.59 14.27 22.25
C GLY A 113 5.49 13.33 22.76
N PHE A 114 5.79 12.04 22.94
CA PHE A 114 4.84 11.09 23.57
C PHE A 114 4.91 11.11 25.11
N GLY A 115 5.98 11.65 25.68
CA GLY A 115 6.22 11.71 27.11
C GLY A 115 6.63 10.37 27.72
N MET A 116 5.91 9.27 27.47
CA MET A 116 6.27 7.94 28.00
C MET A 116 6.11 6.89 26.90
N ILE A 117 7.22 6.44 26.34
CA ILE A 117 7.27 5.27 25.46
C ILE A 117 7.54 4.04 26.33
N HIS A 118 6.72 3.00 26.18
CA HIS A 118 6.95 1.70 26.82
C HIS A 118 7.84 0.80 25.96
N SER A 119 7.48 0.68 24.66
CA SER A 119 8.22 -0.16 23.71
C SER A 119 8.26 0.41 22.31
N ILE A 120 9.30 0.03 21.57
CA ILE A 120 9.44 0.27 20.13
C ILE A 120 9.63 -1.08 19.45
N CYS A 121 8.71 -1.44 18.55
CA CYS A 121 8.70 -2.67 17.77
C CYS A 121 9.11 -2.37 16.33
N VAL A 122 10.11 -3.05 15.81
CA VAL A 122 10.64 -2.90 14.45
C VAL A 122 11.10 -4.25 13.90
N GLY A 123 11.28 -4.37 12.59
CA GLY A 123 11.98 -5.52 12.02
C GLY A 123 13.46 -5.57 12.43
N ALA A 124 14.05 -6.77 12.55
CA ALA A 124 15.45 -6.95 12.98
C ALA A 124 16.47 -6.19 12.12
N ASN A 125 16.17 -5.99 10.84
CA ASN A 125 17.03 -5.27 9.89
C ASN A 125 16.60 -3.81 9.67
N PHE A 126 15.78 -3.26 10.58
CA PHE A 126 15.30 -1.89 10.46
C PHE A 126 16.45 -0.87 10.53
N THR A 127 16.45 0.05 9.57
CA THR A 127 17.38 1.19 9.54
C THR A 127 16.61 2.48 9.33
N PHE A 128 17.07 3.56 9.95
CA PHE A 128 16.41 4.87 9.95
C PHE A 128 17.43 6.00 10.11
N GLY A 129 16.94 7.25 10.08
CA GLY A 129 17.78 8.42 10.22
C GLY A 129 18.61 8.78 8.98
N HIS A 130 19.32 9.90 9.06
CA HIS A 130 20.11 10.39 7.96
C HIS A 130 21.19 9.38 7.53
N ARG A 131 21.25 9.05 6.24
CA ARG A 131 22.18 8.04 5.68
C ARG A 131 22.12 6.68 6.39
N ARG A 132 20.95 6.33 7.01
CA ARG A 132 20.74 5.09 7.76
C ARG A 132 21.68 4.94 8.96
N ASP A 133 21.98 6.04 9.66
CA ASP A 133 22.83 6.07 10.85
C ASP A 133 22.17 5.38 12.06
N GLY A 134 20.85 5.18 12.02
CA GLY A 134 20.07 4.45 13.01
C GLY A 134 19.83 2.99 12.63
N ASN A 135 19.87 2.11 13.62
CA ASN A 135 19.56 0.67 13.53
C ASN A 135 19.01 0.15 14.85
N VAL A 136 18.68 -1.14 14.94
CA VAL A 136 18.15 -1.77 16.17
C VAL A 136 19.13 -1.67 17.35
N GLY A 137 20.44 -1.68 17.10
CA GLY A 137 21.46 -1.47 18.13
C GLY A 137 21.37 -0.08 18.76
N LEU A 138 21.30 0.97 17.93
CA LEU A 138 21.10 2.34 18.40
C LEU A 138 19.77 2.49 19.17
N LEU A 139 18.69 1.88 18.68
CA LEU A 139 17.39 1.87 19.39
C LEU A 139 17.53 1.29 20.79
N ARG A 140 18.23 0.15 20.95
CA ARG A 140 18.45 -0.47 22.26
C ARG A 140 19.26 0.42 23.20
N THR A 141 20.31 1.06 22.69
CA THR A 141 21.12 2.02 23.48
C THR A 141 20.27 3.20 23.97
N LEU A 142 19.45 3.76 23.07
CA LEU A 142 18.52 4.84 23.41
C LEU A 142 17.42 4.37 24.36
N GLY A 143 16.92 3.14 24.18
CA GLY A 143 15.93 2.55 25.06
C GLY A 143 16.41 2.42 26.49
N GLN A 144 17.67 1.99 26.69
CA GLN A 144 18.29 1.95 28.01
C GLN A 144 18.41 3.34 28.65
N ALA A 145 18.75 4.36 27.85
CA ALA A 145 18.91 5.73 28.34
C ALA A 145 17.57 6.45 28.59
N LEU A 146 16.54 6.17 27.82
CA LEU A 146 15.24 6.86 27.82
C LEU A 146 14.12 6.03 28.50
N GLY A 147 14.41 4.79 28.92
CA GLY A 147 13.48 3.97 29.70
C GLY A 147 12.44 3.21 28.86
N PHE A 148 12.71 2.84 27.60
CA PHE A 148 11.81 2.04 26.78
C PHE A 148 12.45 0.70 26.32
N HIS A 149 11.60 -0.29 26.05
CA HIS A 149 12.01 -1.59 25.51
C HIS A 149 12.08 -1.59 24.00
N VAL A 150 12.92 -2.46 23.40
CA VAL A 150 13.06 -2.58 21.94
C VAL A 150 12.89 -4.02 21.48
N HIS A 151 11.87 -4.25 20.66
CA HIS A 151 11.63 -5.53 19.97
C HIS A 151 12.14 -5.44 18.54
N GLY A 152 13.27 -6.09 18.23
CA GLY A 152 13.78 -6.30 16.87
C GLY A 152 13.30 -7.66 16.36
N LEU A 153 12.17 -7.71 15.66
CA LEU A 153 11.50 -8.94 15.26
C LEU A 153 12.14 -9.56 14.02
N GLN A 154 12.37 -10.87 14.06
CA GLN A 154 12.89 -11.60 12.90
C GLN A 154 11.89 -11.53 11.74
N ALA A 155 12.42 -11.56 10.52
CA ALA A 155 11.57 -11.56 9.33
C ALA A 155 10.69 -12.82 9.28
N VAL A 156 9.42 -12.66 8.97
CA VAL A 156 8.54 -13.78 8.62
C VAL A 156 9.08 -14.42 7.34
N SER A 157 9.19 -15.74 7.35
CA SER A 157 9.66 -16.50 6.17
C SER A 157 8.51 -17.26 5.54
N LEU A 158 8.47 -17.27 4.21
CA LEU A 158 7.57 -18.07 3.40
C LEU A 158 8.44 -18.78 2.34
N ASP A 159 8.33 -20.11 2.24
CA ASP A 159 9.15 -20.96 1.34
C ASP A 159 10.66 -20.76 1.54
N GLY A 160 11.11 -20.64 2.79
CA GLY A 160 12.51 -20.43 3.14
C GLY A 160 13.07 -19.04 2.84
N GLN A 161 12.27 -18.11 2.35
CA GLN A 161 12.67 -16.76 2.01
C GLN A 161 11.92 -15.72 2.83
N ALA A 162 12.61 -14.64 3.23
CA ALA A 162 11.99 -13.55 3.98
C ALA A 162 10.89 -12.86 3.18
N VAL A 163 9.73 -12.63 3.82
CA VAL A 163 8.66 -11.80 3.28
C VAL A 163 9.10 -10.33 3.32
N SER A 164 8.99 -9.64 2.18
CA SER A 164 9.35 -8.23 2.05
C SER A 164 8.56 -7.53 0.96
N SER A 165 8.39 -6.20 1.06
CA SER A 165 7.75 -5.41 0.00
C SER A 165 8.47 -5.54 -1.36
N THR A 166 9.79 -5.74 -1.37
CA THR A 166 10.57 -5.96 -2.60
C THR A 166 10.18 -7.27 -3.29
N ARG A 167 10.06 -8.37 -2.52
CA ARG A 167 9.66 -9.68 -3.05
C ARG A 167 8.21 -9.66 -3.54
N ILE A 168 7.33 -8.97 -2.81
CA ILE A 168 5.92 -8.81 -3.22
C ILE A 168 5.81 -8.02 -4.53
N ARG A 169 6.57 -6.91 -4.67
CA ARG A 169 6.59 -6.16 -5.94
C ARG A 169 7.07 -7.01 -7.12
N ALA A 170 8.06 -7.87 -6.89
CA ALA A 170 8.52 -8.79 -7.92
C ALA A 170 7.40 -9.77 -8.32
N ALA A 171 6.72 -10.39 -7.37
CA ALA A 171 5.59 -11.28 -7.62
C ALA A 171 4.45 -10.58 -8.37
N VAL A 172 4.06 -9.37 -7.95
CA VAL A 172 3.04 -8.57 -8.65
C VAL A 172 3.45 -8.31 -10.11
N ARG A 173 4.68 -7.85 -10.35
CA ARG A 173 5.18 -7.54 -11.71
C ARG A 173 5.27 -8.75 -12.63
N THR A 174 5.46 -9.93 -12.10
CA THR A 174 5.45 -11.17 -12.87
C THR A 174 4.06 -11.79 -13.01
N GLY A 175 3.05 -11.23 -12.34
CA GLY A 175 1.68 -11.76 -12.35
C GLY A 175 1.45 -12.90 -11.38
N ASP A 176 2.41 -13.22 -10.52
CA ASP A 176 2.26 -14.24 -9.46
C ASP A 176 1.49 -13.63 -8.26
N LEU A 177 0.19 -13.43 -8.49
CA LEU A 177 -0.68 -12.77 -7.52
C LEU A 177 -0.97 -13.68 -6.31
N ASP A 178 -0.90 -14.98 -6.48
CA ASP A 178 -1.03 -15.95 -5.40
C ASP A 178 0.14 -15.82 -4.40
N ALA A 179 1.37 -15.81 -4.89
CA ALA A 179 2.53 -15.59 -4.04
C ALA A 179 2.51 -14.20 -3.38
N ALA A 180 2.05 -13.16 -4.11
CA ALA A 180 1.86 -11.84 -3.54
C ALA A 180 0.82 -11.87 -2.41
N GLY A 181 -0.33 -12.50 -2.64
CA GLY A 181 -1.40 -12.67 -1.67
C GLY A 181 -0.97 -13.43 -0.41
N GLN A 182 -0.24 -14.54 -0.58
CA GLN A 182 0.33 -15.31 0.55
C GLN A 182 1.26 -14.46 1.42
N MET A 183 2.14 -13.66 0.81
CA MET A 183 3.04 -12.78 1.53
C MET A 183 2.32 -11.60 2.20
N LEU A 184 1.24 -11.12 1.60
CA LEU A 184 0.37 -10.06 2.16
C LEU A 184 -0.56 -10.58 3.26
N GLY A 185 -0.89 -11.88 3.27
CA GLY A 185 -1.92 -12.47 4.12
C GLY A 185 -3.35 -12.05 3.73
N ARG A 186 -3.52 -11.57 2.50
CA ARG A 186 -4.80 -11.18 1.87
C ARG A 186 -4.62 -11.05 0.36
N THR A 187 -5.72 -11.02 -0.40
CA THR A 187 -5.69 -10.76 -1.84
C THR A 187 -4.99 -9.44 -2.15
N PHE A 188 -4.16 -9.44 -3.22
CA PHE A 188 -3.57 -8.21 -3.73
C PHE A 188 -4.65 -7.37 -4.41
N ALA A 189 -4.73 -6.10 -4.03
CA ALA A 189 -5.69 -5.16 -4.60
C ALA A 189 -5.01 -3.85 -5.02
N ILE A 190 -5.47 -3.28 -6.13
CA ILE A 190 -5.08 -1.97 -6.66
C ILE A 190 -6.18 -0.98 -6.30
N GLU A 191 -5.85 0.18 -5.74
CA GLU A 191 -6.84 1.24 -5.53
C GLU A 191 -6.41 2.52 -6.22
N GLY A 192 -7.35 3.12 -6.96
CA GLY A 192 -7.20 4.42 -7.59
C GLY A 192 -8.45 5.29 -7.42
N ILE A 193 -8.29 6.58 -7.69
CA ILE A 193 -9.43 7.48 -7.85
C ILE A 193 -9.89 7.38 -9.30
N VAL A 194 -11.20 7.31 -9.52
CA VAL A 194 -11.77 7.32 -10.86
C VAL A 194 -11.61 8.72 -11.45
N VAL A 195 -10.89 8.79 -12.58
CA VAL A 195 -10.60 10.01 -13.31
C VAL A 195 -11.22 10.01 -14.70
N GLU A 196 -11.30 11.18 -15.33
CA GLU A 196 -11.75 11.26 -16.72
C GLU A 196 -10.77 10.58 -17.66
N GLY A 197 -11.32 9.84 -18.64
CA GLY A 197 -10.62 9.23 -19.75
C GLY A 197 -11.24 9.60 -21.08
N ASP A 198 -10.80 8.94 -22.18
CA ASP A 198 -11.22 9.28 -23.55
C ASP A 198 -12.65 8.89 -23.91
N ARG A 199 -13.33 8.14 -23.02
CA ARG A 199 -14.73 7.67 -23.20
C ARG A 199 -14.96 6.73 -24.40
N HIS A 200 -13.90 6.20 -25.05
CA HIS A 200 -14.03 5.27 -26.17
C HIS A 200 -14.82 4.01 -25.82
N GLY A 201 -14.64 3.46 -24.62
CA GLY A 201 -15.43 2.30 -24.17
C GLY A 201 -16.93 2.58 -24.17
N ARG A 202 -17.36 3.80 -23.83
CA ARG A 202 -18.75 4.21 -23.83
C ARG A 202 -19.35 4.23 -25.24
N GLU A 203 -18.58 4.69 -26.24
CA GLU A 203 -19.00 4.71 -27.64
C GLU A 203 -19.19 3.30 -28.20
N LEU A 204 -18.42 2.33 -27.68
CA LEU A 204 -18.52 0.91 -28.04
C LEU A 204 -19.61 0.15 -27.25
N GLY A 205 -20.30 0.81 -26.30
CA GLY A 205 -21.30 0.17 -25.42
C GLY A 205 -20.72 -0.48 -24.16
N PHE A 206 -19.43 -0.31 -23.89
CA PHE A 206 -18.74 -0.84 -22.71
C PHE A 206 -18.11 0.28 -21.89
N PRO A 207 -18.88 1.07 -21.13
CA PRO A 207 -18.35 2.18 -20.37
C PRO A 207 -17.29 1.70 -19.36
N THR A 208 -16.12 2.38 -19.32
CA THR A 208 -15.01 2.07 -18.43
C THR A 208 -14.73 3.22 -17.47
N ALA A 209 -14.35 2.89 -16.25
CA ALA A 209 -13.81 3.81 -15.27
C ALA A 209 -12.27 3.77 -15.36
N ASN A 210 -11.63 4.91 -15.59
CA ASN A 210 -10.17 5.05 -15.58
C ASN A 210 -9.71 5.30 -14.16
N LEU A 211 -8.72 4.54 -13.67
CA LEU A 211 -8.19 4.68 -12.32
C LEU A 211 -6.83 5.38 -12.35
N ASP A 212 -6.69 6.42 -11.53
CA ASP A 212 -5.37 6.97 -11.23
C ASP A 212 -4.63 6.03 -10.27
N THR A 213 -3.70 5.28 -10.83
CA THR A 213 -2.85 4.31 -10.12
C THR A 213 -1.39 4.73 -10.11
N ASN A 214 -1.11 6.02 -10.32
CA ASN A 214 0.26 6.54 -10.41
C ASN A 214 1.12 6.13 -9.21
N GLY A 215 2.30 5.60 -9.53
CA GLY A 215 3.27 5.16 -8.52
C GLY A 215 2.96 3.82 -7.87
N LEU A 216 1.90 3.10 -8.28
CA LEU A 216 1.60 1.76 -7.78
C LEU A 216 2.31 0.67 -8.59
N ALA A 217 2.63 -0.44 -7.92
CA ALA A 217 3.05 -1.66 -8.56
C ALA A 217 1.84 -2.33 -9.23
N LEU A 218 1.93 -2.52 -10.54
CA LEU A 218 0.87 -3.14 -11.33
C LEU A 218 1.34 -4.52 -11.84
N PRO A 219 0.41 -5.47 -12.01
CA PRO A 219 0.66 -6.74 -12.69
C PRO A 219 0.92 -6.51 -14.18
N PRO A 220 1.30 -7.54 -14.94
CA PRO A 220 1.54 -7.44 -16.38
C PRO A 220 0.34 -6.87 -17.14
N ASN A 221 0.61 -6.21 -18.26
CA ASN A 221 -0.43 -5.76 -19.18
C ASN A 221 -1.33 -6.92 -19.59
N GLY A 222 -2.62 -6.65 -19.70
CA GLY A 222 -3.61 -7.66 -20.10
C GLY A 222 -5.00 -7.33 -19.61
N VAL A 223 -5.91 -8.24 -19.89
CA VAL A 223 -7.30 -8.17 -19.46
C VAL A 223 -7.54 -9.18 -18.35
N TYR A 224 -8.24 -8.77 -17.31
CA TYR A 224 -8.45 -9.54 -16.09
C TYR A 224 -9.94 -9.57 -15.71
N ALA A 225 -10.40 -10.70 -15.20
CA ALA A 225 -11.61 -10.73 -14.37
C ALA A 225 -11.27 -10.16 -13.00
N ALA A 226 -12.11 -9.30 -12.45
CA ALA A 226 -11.83 -8.59 -11.21
C ALA A 226 -13.10 -8.30 -10.42
N HIS A 227 -12.93 -8.11 -9.12
CA HIS A 227 -13.92 -7.48 -8.25
C HIS A 227 -13.58 -6.00 -8.06
N ALA A 228 -14.54 -5.12 -8.36
CA ALA A 228 -14.42 -3.68 -8.13
C ALA A 228 -15.21 -3.29 -6.89
N ARG A 229 -14.54 -2.79 -5.85
CA ARG A 229 -15.18 -2.37 -4.61
C ARG A 229 -15.33 -0.85 -4.57
N LEU A 230 -16.58 -0.40 -4.40
CA LEU A 230 -16.98 0.99 -4.22
C LEU A 230 -17.58 1.14 -2.81
N GLY A 231 -16.83 1.73 -1.90
CA GLY A 231 -17.22 1.77 -0.48
C GLY A 231 -17.42 0.37 0.10
N GLN A 232 -18.66 -0.01 0.40
CA GLN A 232 -19.01 -1.31 0.96
C GLN A 232 -19.60 -2.29 -0.08
N VAL A 233 -19.79 -1.85 -1.32
CA VAL A 233 -20.41 -2.66 -2.37
C VAL A 233 -19.34 -3.18 -3.31
N THR A 234 -19.41 -4.47 -3.61
CA THR A 234 -18.52 -5.14 -4.56
C THR A 234 -19.28 -5.46 -5.85
N HIS A 235 -18.70 -5.06 -6.96
CA HIS A 235 -19.21 -5.33 -8.30
C HIS A 235 -18.26 -6.26 -9.04
N ARG A 236 -18.80 -7.09 -9.94
CA ARG A 236 -18.01 -7.85 -10.90
C ARG A 236 -17.51 -6.91 -11.99
N ALA A 237 -16.28 -7.07 -12.43
CA ALA A 237 -15.67 -6.19 -13.41
C ALA A 237 -14.72 -6.93 -14.36
N VAL A 238 -14.50 -6.35 -15.53
CA VAL A 238 -13.40 -6.67 -16.42
C VAL A 238 -12.43 -5.51 -16.38
N LEU A 239 -11.18 -5.79 -16.06
CA LEU A 239 -10.09 -4.79 -15.95
C LEU A 239 -9.15 -4.92 -17.13
N ASN A 240 -8.81 -3.80 -17.73
CA ASN A 240 -7.73 -3.69 -18.69
C ASN A 240 -6.55 -2.93 -18.08
N ILE A 241 -5.36 -3.53 -18.09
CA ILE A 241 -4.09 -2.88 -17.79
C ILE A 241 -3.29 -2.82 -19.07
N GLY A 242 -3.10 -1.63 -19.63
CA GLY A 242 -2.49 -1.48 -20.94
C GLY A 242 -1.67 -0.20 -21.07
N LEU A 243 -0.89 -0.14 -22.15
CA LEU A 243 -0.13 1.05 -22.53
C LEU A 243 -0.98 1.93 -23.44
N ARG A 244 -1.18 3.18 -23.07
CA ARG A 244 -1.76 4.15 -23.99
C ARG A 244 -0.69 4.70 -24.92
N PRO A 245 -0.78 4.51 -26.24
CA PRO A 245 0.04 5.25 -27.18
C PRO A 245 -0.45 6.70 -27.24
N THR A 246 0.22 7.61 -26.54
CA THR A 246 -0.04 9.04 -26.67
C THR A 246 0.93 9.62 -27.69
N LEU A 247 0.39 10.27 -28.73
CA LEU A 247 1.18 11.02 -29.71
C LEU A 247 1.98 12.18 -29.10
N ALA A 248 1.65 12.59 -27.87
CA ALA A 248 2.23 13.76 -27.19
C ALA A 248 3.25 13.45 -26.09
N ASN A 249 3.39 12.19 -25.67
CA ASN A 249 4.32 11.83 -24.61
C ASN A 249 5.15 10.60 -25.01
N PRO A 250 6.50 10.69 -25.08
CA PRO A 250 7.36 9.57 -25.47
C PRO A 250 7.37 8.42 -24.46
N ASP A 251 6.92 8.65 -23.21
CA ASP A 251 6.77 7.60 -22.20
C ASP A 251 5.30 7.16 -22.11
N PRO A 252 4.96 5.97 -22.64
CA PRO A 252 3.61 5.44 -22.55
C PRO A 252 3.26 5.18 -21.08
N SER A 253 2.27 5.90 -20.53
CA SER A 253 1.75 5.64 -19.20
C SER A 253 0.88 4.38 -19.19
N LEU A 254 1.08 3.52 -18.19
CA LEU A 254 0.15 2.43 -17.91
C LEU A 254 -1.20 3.00 -17.50
N GLN A 255 -2.26 2.53 -18.14
CA GLN A 255 -3.63 2.84 -17.79
C GLN A 255 -4.30 1.63 -17.18
N VAL A 256 -5.16 1.88 -16.21
CA VAL A 256 -6.00 0.88 -15.56
C VAL A 256 -7.45 1.29 -15.78
N GLU A 257 -8.16 0.51 -16.57
CA GLU A 257 -9.55 0.75 -16.96
C GLU A 257 -10.45 -0.39 -16.50
N ALA A 258 -11.49 -0.09 -15.74
CA ALA A 258 -12.43 -1.08 -15.22
C ALA A 258 -13.81 -0.90 -15.86
N HIS A 259 -14.32 -1.95 -16.50
CA HIS A 259 -15.72 -2.06 -16.90
C HIS A 259 -16.47 -2.84 -15.83
N LEU A 260 -17.36 -2.16 -15.10
CA LEU A 260 -18.21 -2.80 -14.09
C LEU A 260 -19.40 -3.46 -14.78
N LEU A 261 -19.60 -4.74 -14.50
CA LEU A 261 -20.71 -5.50 -15.11
C LEU A 261 -22.05 -5.09 -14.46
N ASP A 262 -23.05 -4.91 -15.29
CA ASP A 262 -24.42 -4.61 -14.85
C ASP A 262 -24.51 -3.33 -13.98
N PHE A 263 -23.70 -2.32 -14.30
CA PHE A 263 -23.58 -1.07 -13.55
C PHE A 263 -23.68 0.14 -14.47
N ASP A 264 -24.50 1.13 -14.07
CA ASP A 264 -24.68 2.38 -14.81
C ASP A 264 -24.88 3.56 -13.82
N ALA A 265 -23.77 4.08 -13.33
CA ALA A 265 -23.76 5.29 -12.52
C ALA A 265 -22.45 6.07 -12.70
N ASP A 266 -22.45 7.34 -12.30
CA ASP A 266 -21.25 8.19 -12.32
C ASP A 266 -20.33 7.83 -11.16
N LEU A 267 -19.05 7.59 -11.50
CA LEU A 267 -18.01 7.16 -10.57
C LEU A 267 -16.87 8.19 -10.42
N TYR A 268 -16.90 9.29 -11.16
CA TYR A 268 -15.81 10.26 -11.14
C TYR A 268 -15.54 10.80 -9.74
N GLY A 269 -14.24 10.87 -9.37
CA GLY A 269 -13.77 11.30 -8.06
C GLY A 269 -13.92 10.29 -6.94
N GLN A 270 -14.56 9.14 -7.19
CA GLN A 270 -14.70 8.08 -6.19
C GLN A 270 -13.45 7.20 -6.13
N ALA A 271 -13.12 6.71 -4.95
CA ALA A 271 -12.10 5.68 -4.77
C ALA A 271 -12.68 4.31 -5.14
N MET A 272 -11.96 3.59 -5.99
CA MET A 272 -12.31 2.23 -6.39
C MET A 272 -11.14 1.29 -6.11
N GLU A 273 -11.39 0.21 -5.38
CA GLU A 273 -10.43 -0.85 -5.12
C GLU A 273 -10.74 -2.06 -6.00
N ILE A 274 -9.71 -2.56 -6.70
CA ILE A 274 -9.81 -3.67 -7.64
C ILE A 274 -9.03 -4.86 -7.11
N GLU A 275 -9.73 -5.97 -6.87
CA GLU A 275 -9.15 -7.27 -6.59
C GLU A 275 -9.16 -8.11 -7.85
N LEU A 276 -7.98 -8.56 -8.30
CA LEU A 276 -7.84 -9.37 -9.50
C LEU A 276 -8.18 -10.82 -9.19
N VAL A 277 -9.05 -11.42 -10.03
CA VAL A 277 -9.48 -12.82 -9.91
C VAL A 277 -8.64 -13.71 -10.81
N GLU A 278 -8.65 -13.45 -12.12
CA GLU A 278 -7.93 -14.25 -13.12
C GLU A 278 -7.51 -13.38 -14.31
N ARG A 279 -6.36 -13.67 -14.88
CA ARG A 279 -5.92 -13.09 -16.14
C ARG A 279 -6.62 -13.79 -17.30
N LEU A 280 -7.43 -13.04 -18.05
CA LEU A 280 -8.19 -13.58 -19.17
C LEU A 280 -7.34 -13.74 -20.43
N ARG A 281 -6.49 -12.72 -20.74
CA ARG A 281 -5.62 -12.70 -21.92
C ARG A 281 -4.58 -11.60 -21.83
N ASP A 282 -3.63 -11.65 -22.74
CA ASP A 282 -2.67 -10.57 -23.02
C ASP A 282 -3.35 -9.39 -23.72
N GLU A 283 -2.71 -8.23 -23.70
CA GLU A 283 -3.09 -7.08 -24.50
C GLU A 283 -2.94 -7.41 -26.00
N GLN A 284 -3.90 -6.99 -26.81
CA GLN A 284 -3.93 -7.25 -28.26
C GLN A 284 -4.24 -5.98 -29.04
N ARG A 285 -3.76 -5.91 -30.28
CA ARG A 285 -4.13 -4.86 -31.23
C ARG A 285 -5.24 -5.41 -32.13
N PHE A 286 -6.22 -4.56 -32.44
CA PHE A 286 -7.35 -4.89 -33.30
C PHE A 286 -7.30 -4.08 -34.58
N GLY A 287 -7.74 -4.67 -35.68
CA GLY A 287 -7.78 -4.03 -37.00
C GLY A 287 -8.98 -3.10 -37.17
N SER A 288 -10.03 -3.27 -36.36
CA SER A 288 -11.26 -2.47 -36.40
C SER A 288 -11.91 -2.35 -35.02
N THR A 289 -12.81 -1.38 -34.88
CA THR A 289 -13.66 -1.18 -33.69
C THR A 289 -14.60 -2.35 -33.45
N ASP A 290 -15.08 -2.98 -34.52
CA ASP A 290 -16.00 -4.14 -34.44
C ASP A 290 -15.28 -5.38 -33.89
N GLU A 291 -14.02 -5.61 -34.31
CA GLU A 291 -13.18 -6.67 -33.73
C GLU A 291 -12.92 -6.44 -32.25
N LEU A 292 -12.62 -5.20 -31.87
CA LEU A 292 -12.43 -4.82 -30.46
C LEU A 292 -13.72 -5.08 -29.66
N ALA A 293 -14.87 -4.59 -30.13
CA ALA A 293 -16.15 -4.76 -29.46
C ALA A 293 -16.52 -6.26 -29.29
N THR A 294 -16.27 -7.06 -30.33
CA THR A 294 -16.49 -8.50 -30.30
C THR A 294 -15.60 -9.18 -29.25
N GLN A 295 -14.33 -8.77 -29.14
CA GLN A 295 -13.42 -9.34 -28.18
C GLN A 295 -13.78 -8.92 -26.74
N ILE A 296 -14.17 -7.66 -26.51
CA ILE A 296 -14.65 -7.20 -25.20
C ILE A 296 -15.85 -8.02 -24.75
N SER A 297 -16.81 -8.29 -25.65
CA SER A 297 -17.99 -9.14 -25.34
C SER A 297 -17.56 -10.54 -24.89
N ARG A 298 -16.59 -11.17 -25.58
CA ARG A 298 -16.05 -12.48 -25.20
C ARG A 298 -15.34 -12.45 -23.85
N ASP A 299 -14.58 -11.39 -23.58
CA ASP A 299 -13.88 -11.21 -22.29
C ASP A 299 -14.89 -11.09 -21.14
N ILE A 300 -15.99 -10.35 -21.34
CA ILE A 300 -17.08 -10.20 -20.38
C ILE A 300 -17.77 -11.56 -20.14
N GLU A 301 -18.12 -12.30 -21.21
CA GLU A 301 -18.74 -13.61 -21.08
C GLU A 301 -17.83 -14.57 -20.29
N ARG A 302 -16.53 -14.61 -20.62
CA ARG A 302 -15.57 -15.43 -19.90
C ARG A 302 -15.44 -14.98 -18.42
N ALA A 303 -15.35 -13.68 -18.16
CA ALA A 303 -15.30 -13.17 -16.80
C ALA A 303 -16.54 -13.60 -15.99
N ARG A 304 -17.74 -13.55 -16.59
CA ARG A 304 -18.99 -13.99 -15.92
C ARG A 304 -18.96 -15.45 -15.46
N THR A 305 -18.16 -16.31 -16.07
CA THR A 305 -18.03 -17.72 -15.66
C THR A 305 -17.08 -17.93 -14.47
N LEU A 306 -16.33 -16.91 -14.05
CA LEU A 306 -15.34 -16.96 -12.97
C LEU A 306 -15.85 -16.42 -11.64
N PHE A 307 -17.07 -15.86 -11.61
CA PHE A 307 -17.64 -15.21 -10.42
C PHE A 307 -18.69 -16.08 -9.71
#